data_ce32d989c837fd4ae242793d884a9907
#
_entry.id   ce32d989c837fd4ae242793d884a9907
#
_cell.length_a   1.000
_cell.length_b   1.000
_cell.length_c   1.000
_cell.angle_alpha   90.00
_cell.angle_beta   90.00
_cell.angle_gamma   90.00
#
_symmetry.space_group_name_H-M   'P 1'
#
loop_
_entity.id
_entity.type
_entity.pdbx_description
1 polymer ?
#
loop_
_entity_poly.entity_id
_entity_poly.type
_entity_poly.pdbx_seq_one_letter_code
_entity_poly.pdbx_strand_id
1 'polypeptide(L)'
;MPTETLKTPVAETNEKGESQDPVYLRIRDLVYQSCGIYHSEEKLYLLVAACKRRMSNLNSVNSGRDYMEVLTNPQKRDVEIRDLLNQITIGETCLFRSQPQLNALHNVILPELANERSKIGLKKLKVWSAGCSTGEEPYTLAMFLMEEKEKLLRDWTFEIQATDLNDNSVEKARPGIYGD
;
A
#
# COMPACT_ATOMS: atom_id res chain seq x y z
N MET A 1 17.65 23.52 16.08
CA MET A 1 18.49 22.32 15.95
C MET A 1 17.68 21.16 16.44
N PRO A 2 17.08 20.29 15.59
CA PRO A 2 16.45 19.06 16.05
C PRO A 2 17.51 17.98 16.14
N THR A 3 17.59 17.33 17.28
CA THR A 3 18.44 16.18 17.58
C THR A 3 17.93 14.95 16.82
N GLU A 4 18.69 14.51 15.82
CA GLU A 4 18.57 13.19 15.23
C GLU A 4 18.76 12.12 16.29
N THR A 5 17.71 11.37 16.59
CA THR A 5 17.80 10.13 17.37
C THR A 5 18.39 9.05 16.47
N LEU A 6 19.69 8.82 16.60
CA LEU A 6 20.42 7.67 16.06
C LEU A 6 19.75 6.38 16.55
N LYS A 7 19.07 5.68 15.66
CA LYS A 7 18.63 4.30 15.87
C LYS A 7 19.87 3.42 15.99
N THR A 8 19.97 2.70 17.07
CA THR A 8 21.11 1.87 17.48
C THR A 8 21.36 0.72 16.50
N PRO A 9 22.62 0.47 16.06
CA PRO A 9 22.98 -0.56 15.08
C PRO A 9 22.79 -2.02 15.53
N VAL A 10 22.49 -2.26 16.80
CA VAL A 10 22.47 -3.62 17.41
C VAL A 10 21.24 -4.44 16.97
N ALA A 11 20.11 -3.82 16.64
CA ALA A 11 18.92 -4.54 16.18
C ALA A 11 19.07 -5.07 14.75
N GLU A 12 19.71 -4.31 13.86
CA GLU A 12 19.91 -4.70 12.45
C GLU A 12 20.88 -5.88 12.27
N THR A 13 21.85 -6.05 13.17
CA THR A 13 22.84 -7.14 13.09
C THR A 13 22.27 -8.49 13.49
N ASN A 14 21.33 -8.53 14.46
CA ASN A 14 20.64 -9.78 14.84
C ASN A 14 19.64 -10.23 13.78
N GLU A 15 18.92 -9.32 13.17
CA GLU A 15 17.93 -9.63 12.13
C GLU A 15 18.60 -10.15 10.86
N LYS A 16 19.80 -9.69 10.50
CA LYS A 16 20.60 -10.21 9.38
C LYS A 16 21.10 -11.64 9.61
N GLY A 17 21.43 -11.99 10.85
CA GLY A 17 21.81 -13.37 11.20
C GLY A 17 20.64 -14.34 11.14
N GLU A 18 19.50 -13.96 11.63
CA GLU A 18 18.28 -14.78 11.62
C GLU A 18 17.61 -14.87 10.24
N SER A 19 17.84 -13.92 9.36
CA SER A 19 17.35 -13.98 7.97
C SER A 19 17.93 -15.18 7.17
N GLN A 20 18.96 -15.85 7.71
CA GLN A 20 19.51 -17.08 7.12
C GLN A 20 18.72 -18.35 7.51
N ASP A 21 17.76 -18.28 8.44
CA ASP A 21 16.91 -19.43 8.75
C ASP A 21 15.98 -19.73 7.55
N PRO A 22 16.04 -20.96 7.00
CA PRO A 22 15.24 -21.36 5.85
C PRO A 22 13.72 -21.17 6.04
N VAL A 23 13.23 -21.08 7.27
CA VAL A 23 11.82 -20.83 7.53
C VAL A 23 11.36 -19.48 6.98
N TYR A 24 12.20 -18.44 7.09
CA TYR A 24 11.84 -17.11 6.59
C TYR A 24 11.84 -17.02 5.06
N LEU A 25 12.62 -17.85 4.39
CA LEU A 25 12.52 -18.01 2.93
C LEU A 25 11.16 -18.60 2.53
N ARG A 26 10.67 -19.58 3.26
CA ARG A 26 9.34 -20.16 3.05
C ARG A 26 8.22 -19.16 3.34
N ILE A 27 8.35 -18.34 4.41
CA ILE A 27 7.41 -17.26 4.72
C ILE A 27 7.42 -16.22 3.60
N ARG A 28 8.59 -15.83 3.09
CA ARG A 28 8.73 -14.94 1.93
C ARG A 28 7.96 -15.45 0.72
N ASP A 29 8.15 -16.72 0.39
CA ASP A 29 7.51 -17.34 -0.77
C ASP A 29 5.97 -17.40 -0.60
N LEU A 30 5.51 -17.66 0.62
CA LEU A 30 4.09 -17.62 0.97
C LEU A 30 3.50 -16.20 0.83
N VAL A 31 4.20 -15.18 1.31
CA VAL A 31 3.82 -13.76 1.14
C VAL A 31 3.77 -13.41 -0.34
N TYR A 32 4.80 -13.77 -1.10
CA TYR A 32 4.84 -13.53 -2.54
C TYR A 32 3.66 -14.17 -3.27
N GLN A 33 3.34 -15.41 -2.98
CA GLN A 33 2.18 -16.12 -3.56
C GLN A 33 0.84 -15.48 -3.18
N SER A 34 0.77 -14.86 -2.00
CA SER A 34 -0.47 -14.27 -1.49
C SER A 34 -0.75 -12.87 -2.05
N CYS A 35 0.28 -12.07 -2.31
CA CYS A 35 0.10 -10.66 -2.68
C CYS A 35 1.08 -10.12 -3.73
N GLY A 36 2.05 -10.91 -4.19
CA GLY A 36 3.05 -10.50 -5.18
C GLY A 36 4.22 -9.67 -4.61
N ILE A 37 4.26 -9.39 -3.29
CA ILE A 37 5.38 -8.68 -2.67
C ILE A 37 6.55 -9.64 -2.47
N TYR A 38 7.66 -9.34 -3.13
CA TYR A 38 8.89 -10.14 -3.04
C TYR A 38 9.97 -9.39 -2.25
N HIS A 39 10.53 -10.05 -1.24
CA HIS A 39 11.69 -9.56 -0.52
C HIS A 39 12.94 -10.26 -1.05
N SER A 40 13.88 -9.50 -1.62
CA SER A 40 15.20 -10.04 -2.00
C SER A 40 15.95 -10.51 -0.74
N GLU A 41 16.95 -11.36 -0.92
CA GLU A 41 17.77 -11.86 0.21
C GLU A 41 18.38 -10.71 1.03
N GLU A 42 18.81 -9.65 0.36
CA GLU A 42 19.37 -8.45 1.00
C GLU A 42 18.34 -7.70 1.88
N LYS A 43 17.05 -7.82 1.55
CA LYS A 43 15.95 -7.15 2.25
C LYS A 43 15.10 -8.10 3.10
N LEU A 44 15.50 -9.38 3.20
CA LEU A 44 14.75 -10.39 3.93
C LEU A 44 14.64 -10.04 5.43
N TYR A 45 15.61 -9.33 5.97
CA TYR A 45 15.60 -8.85 7.35
C TYR A 45 14.38 -7.97 7.67
N LEU A 46 13.84 -7.24 6.70
CA LEU A 46 12.62 -6.43 6.86
C LEU A 46 11.39 -7.32 7.11
N LEU A 47 11.29 -8.42 6.36
CA LEU A 47 10.24 -9.41 6.58
C LEU A 47 10.40 -10.12 7.94
N VAL A 48 11.63 -10.47 8.32
CA VAL A 48 11.92 -11.07 9.63
C VAL A 48 11.48 -10.13 10.75
N ALA A 49 11.80 -8.85 10.66
CA ALA A 49 11.38 -7.84 11.64
C ALA A 49 9.86 -7.72 11.73
N ALA A 50 9.16 -7.76 10.59
CA ALA A 50 7.71 -7.75 10.56
C ALA A 50 7.11 -9.02 11.20
N CYS A 51 7.66 -10.21 10.90
CA CYS A 51 7.27 -11.46 11.53
C CYS A 51 7.43 -11.40 13.06
N LYS A 52 8.55 -10.89 13.55
CA LYS A 52 8.80 -10.74 14.99
C LYS A 52 7.78 -9.82 15.66
N ARG A 53 7.43 -8.69 15.05
CA ARG A 53 6.38 -7.81 15.55
C ARG A 53 5.03 -8.52 15.61
N ARG A 54 4.72 -9.36 14.62
CA ARG A 54 3.48 -10.17 14.66
C ARG A 54 3.53 -11.22 15.74
N MET A 55 4.62 -11.99 15.82
CA MET A 55 4.80 -13.03 16.85
C MET A 55 4.63 -12.49 18.27
N SER A 56 5.13 -11.27 18.55
CA SER A 56 4.97 -10.65 19.88
C SER A 56 3.52 -10.35 20.26
N ASN A 57 2.62 -10.30 19.28
CA ASN A 57 1.18 -10.12 19.50
C ASN A 57 0.40 -11.45 19.57
N LEU A 58 1.07 -12.58 19.37
CA LEU A 58 0.47 -13.91 19.36
C LEU A 58 0.89 -14.71 20.60
N ASN A 59 -0.09 -15.32 21.27
CA ASN A 59 0.20 -16.19 22.41
C ASN A 59 0.86 -17.48 21.91
N SER A 60 1.91 -17.91 22.60
CA SER A 60 2.60 -19.19 22.35
C SER A 60 3.30 -19.31 20.99
N VAL A 61 3.67 -18.20 20.34
CA VAL A 61 4.46 -18.18 19.10
C VAL A 61 5.83 -17.57 19.40
N ASN A 62 6.85 -18.42 19.53
CA ASN A 62 8.18 -18.01 20.00
C ASN A 62 9.28 -18.17 18.94
N SER A 63 8.96 -18.81 17.83
CA SER A 63 9.92 -19.07 16.75
C SER A 63 9.30 -18.88 15.37
N GLY A 64 10.15 -18.68 14.34
CA GLY A 64 9.71 -18.63 12.96
C GLY A 64 8.96 -19.89 12.52
N ARG A 65 9.25 -21.05 13.11
CA ARG A 65 8.54 -22.31 12.86
C ARG A 65 7.11 -22.27 13.41
N ASP A 66 6.94 -21.85 14.66
CA ASP A 66 5.62 -21.70 15.25
C ASP A 66 4.78 -20.70 14.43
N TYR A 67 5.42 -19.64 13.98
CA TYR A 67 4.77 -18.63 13.14
C TYR A 67 4.36 -19.17 11.76
N MET A 68 5.20 -19.98 11.14
CA MET A 68 4.86 -20.66 9.89
C MET A 68 3.66 -21.63 10.06
N GLU A 69 3.52 -22.28 11.22
CA GLU A 69 2.35 -23.10 11.53
C GLU A 69 1.08 -22.26 11.58
N VAL A 70 1.13 -21.06 12.17
CA VAL A 70 -0.01 -20.12 12.17
C VAL A 70 -0.37 -19.70 10.75
N LEU A 71 0.63 -19.31 9.94
CA LEU A 71 0.46 -18.87 8.55
C LEU A 71 -0.05 -19.97 7.61
N THR A 72 0.11 -21.24 7.98
CA THR A 72 -0.40 -22.39 7.21
C THR A 72 -1.66 -23.00 7.78
N ASN A 73 -2.10 -22.59 8.96
CA ASN A 73 -3.31 -23.08 9.59
C ASN A 73 -4.57 -22.55 8.85
N PRO A 74 -5.44 -23.40 8.30
CA PRO A 74 -6.61 -22.98 7.52
C PRO A 74 -7.56 -22.02 8.23
N GLN A 75 -7.63 -22.08 9.57
CA GLN A 75 -8.53 -21.24 10.36
C GLN A 75 -7.93 -19.87 10.72
N LYS A 76 -6.59 -19.74 10.71
CA LYS A 76 -5.88 -18.52 11.16
C LYS A 76 -5.19 -17.78 10.02
N ARG A 77 -4.87 -18.51 8.96
CA ARG A 77 -4.04 -18.04 7.84
C ARG A 77 -4.49 -16.71 7.28
N ASP A 78 -5.75 -16.59 6.90
CA ASP A 78 -6.21 -15.42 6.14
C ASP A 78 -6.16 -14.14 6.97
N VAL A 79 -6.45 -14.24 8.25
CA VAL A 79 -6.35 -13.12 9.20
C VAL A 79 -4.88 -12.77 9.42
N GLU A 80 -4.03 -13.76 9.71
CA GLU A 80 -2.63 -13.52 10.05
C GLU A 80 -1.81 -13.04 8.84
N ILE A 81 -2.08 -13.56 7.63
CA ILE A 81 -1.44 -13.03 6.41
C ILE A 81 -1.81 -11.56 6.23
N ARG A 82 -3.07 -11.17 6.39
CA ARG A 82 -3.53 -9.79 6.30
C ARG A 82 -2.81 -8.90 7.30
N ASP A 83 -2.73 -9.34 8.53
CA ASP A 83 -2.03 -8.62 9.59
C ASP A 83 -0.51 -8.49 9.31
N LEU A 84 0.11 -9.53 8.74
CA LEU A 84 1.50 -9.47 8.32
C LEU A 84 1.69 -8.48 7.15
N LEU A 85 0.78 -8.47 6.17
CA LEU A 85 0.79 -7.52 5.05
C LEU A 85 0.70 -6.08 5.56
N ASN A 86 -0.12 -5.81 6.56
CA ASN A 86 -0.20 -4.50 7.22
C ASN A 86 1.14 -4.06 7.86
N GLN A 87 2.04 -5.01 8.19
CA GLN A 87 3.36 -4.72 8.75
C GLN A 87 4.46 -4.54 7.72
N ILE A 88 4.34 -5.14 6.54
CA ILE A 88 5.39 -5.11 5.50
C ILE A 88 5.15 -4.05 4.43
N THR A 89 3.92 -3.55 4.30
CA THR A 89 3.60 -2.49 3.33
C THR A 89 4.05 -1.13 3.84
N ILE A 90 4.69 -0.36 2.95
CA ILE A 90 5.16 1.00 3.24
C ILE A 90 4.14 1.97 2.64
N GLY A 91 3.55 2.79 3.52
CA GLY A 91 2.47 3.71 3.15
C GLY A 91 2.94 5.16 2.98
N GLU A 92 4.04 5.40 2.25
CA GLU A 92 4.50 6.77 1.99
C GLU A 92 3.66 7.43 0.89
N THR A 93 2.92 8.48 1.24
CA THR A 93 2.06 9.22 0.32
C THR A 93 1.90 10.66 0.77
N CYS A 94 1.56 11.56 -0.14
CA CYS A 94 1.18 12.94 0.15
C CYS A 94 0.23 13.47 -0.93
N LEU A 95 -0.52 14.51 -0.59
CA LEU A 95 -1.38 15.20 -1.55
C LEU A 95 -0.54 15.81 -2.69
N PHE A 96 -1.08 15.73 -3.90
CA PHE A 96 -0.44 16.25 -5.13
C PHE A 96 0.97 15.71 -5.39
N ARG A 97 1.24 14.48 -4.94
CA ARG A 97 2.48 13.76 -5.25
C ARG A 97 2.62 13.57 -6.77
N SER A 98 3.87 13.61 -7.27
CA SER A 98 4.18 13.34 -8.68
C SER A 98 3.55 14.34 -9.66
N GLN A 99 3.84 15.63 -9.49
CA GLN A 99 3.36 16.71 -10.35
C GLN A 99 3.50 16.43 -11.87
N PRO A 100 4.59 15.80 -12.38
CA PRO A 100 4.66 15.45 -13.79
C PRO A 100 3.55 14.51 -14.27
N GLN A 101 3.13 13.56 -13.44
CA GLN A 101 2.02 12.65 -13.77
C GLN A 101 0.68 13.38 -13.77
N LEU A 102 0.44 14.27 -12.80
CA LEU A 102 -0.75 15.12 -12.76
C LEU A 102 -0.82 16.05 -13.98
N ASN A 103 0.32 16.63 -14.39
CA ASN A 103 0.39 17.43 -15.60
C ASN A 103 0.10 16.63 -16.88
N ALA A 104 0.59 15.39 -16.97
CA ALA A 104 0.28 14.49 -18.08
C ALA A 104 -1.22 14.12 -18.10
N LEU A 105 -1.80 13.83 -16.93
CA LEU A 105 -3.24 13.59 -16.81
C LEU A 105 -4.05 14.78 -17.32
N HIS A 106 -3.70 16.00 -16.89
CA HIS A 106 -4.39 17.23 -17.25
C HIS A 106 -4.25 17.58 -18.75
N ASN A 107 -3.02 17.61 -19.25
CA ASN A 107 -2.73 18.20 -20.56
C ASN A 107 -2.88 17.22 -21.72
N VAL A 108 -2.86 15.90 -21.44
CA VAL A 108 -2.85 14.87 -22.48
C VAL A 108 -4.03 13.89 -22.28
N ILE A 109 -4.04 13.19 -21.15
CA ILE A 109 -4.93 12.02 -20.97
C ILE A 109 -6.40 12.45 -20.91
N LEU A 110 -6.76 13.44 -20.10
CA LEU A 110 -8.15 13.88 -19.97
C LEU A 110 -8.70 14.50 -21.26
N PRO A 111 -7.99 15.36 -22.00
CA PRO A 111 -8.44 15.87 -23.30
C PRO A 111 -8.69 14.77 -24.33
N GLU A 112 -7.78 13.80 -24.43
CA GLU A 112 -7.95 12.66 -25.35
C GLU A 112 -9.16 11.81 -24.97
N LEU A 113 -9.29 11.44 -23.70
CA LEU A 113 -10.43 10.66 -23.21
C LEU A 113 -11.75 11.41 -23.38
N ALA A 114 -11.79 12.71 -23.11
CA ALA A 114 -12.98 13.53 -23.28
C ALA A 114 -13.41 13.56 -24.74
N ASN A 115 -12.47 13.75 -25.68
CA ASN A 115 -12.73 13.75 -27.11
C ASN A 115 -13.25 12.38 -27.60
N GLU A 116 -12.56 11.30 -27.27
CA GLU A 116 -12.93 9.95 -27.73
C GLU A 116 -14.29 9.51 -27.18
N ARG A 117 -14.55 9.70 -25.90
CA ARG A 117 -15.81 9.27 -25.27
C ARG A 117 -17.00 10.14 -25.63
N SER A 118 -16.79 11.43 -25.87
CA SER A 118 -17.85 12.33 -26.34
C SER A 118 -18.37 11.93 -27.71
N LYS A 119 -17.54 11.40 -28.61
CA LYS A 119 -17.94 10.90 -29.93
C LYS A 119 -18.99 9.78 -29.87
N ILE A 120 -18.98 9.00 -28.79
CA ILE A 120 -19.91 7.89 -28.57
C ILE A 120 -20.96 8.22 -27.49
N GLY A 121 -21.07 9.49 -27.08
CA GLY A 121 -22.06 9.94 -26.09
C GLY A 121 -21.82 9.46 -24.67
N LEU A 122 -20.63 8.92 -24.35
CA LEU A 122 -20.28 8.37 -23.03
C LEU A 122 -19.56 9.41 -22.17
N LYS A 123 -20.31 10.10 -21.31
CA LYS A 123 -19.80 11.13 -20.38
C LYS A 123 -19.61 10.58 -18.96
N LYS A 124 -18.94 9.43 -18.84
CA LYS A 124 -18.62 8.80 -17.55
C LYS A 124 -17.13 8.42 -17.50
N LEU A 125 -16.47 8.79 -16.40
CA LEU A 125 -15.09 8.42 -16.11
C LEU A 125 -15.03 7.57 -14.84
N LYS A 126 -14.40 6.40 -14.95
CA LYS A 126 -14.03 5.56 -13.80
C LYS A 126 -12.54 5.60 -13.64
N VAL A 127 -12.08 5.90 -12.44
CA VAL A 127 -10.67 5.98 -12.06
C VAL A 127 -10.41 4.96 -10.96
N TRP A 128 -9.33 4.25 -11.08
CA TRP A 128 -8.87 3.32 -10.06
C TRP A 128 -7.50 3.75 -9.53
N SER A 129 -7.45 4.06 -8.24
CA SER A 129 -6.21 4.28 -7.47
C SER A 129 -5.82 2.97 -6.83
N ALA A 130 -4.85 2.28 -7.41
CA ALA A 130 -4.33 1.00 -6.95
C ALA A 130 -3.12 1.20 -6.03
N GLY A 131 -3.21 0.79 -4.77
CA GLY A 131 -2.21 1.10 -3.76
C GLY A 131 -2.39 2.51 -3.19
N CYS A 132 -3.60 2.86 -2.81
CA CYS A 132 -3.98 4.22 -2.41
C CYS A 132 -3.41 4.67 -1.06
N SER A 133 -2.78 3.78 -0.30
CA SER A 133 -2.26 4.07 1.05
C SER A 133 -3.29 4.77 1.93
N THR A 134 -2.94 5.86 2.57
CA THR A 134 -3.82 6.66 3.43
C THR A 134 -4.75 7.61 2.67
N GLY A 135 -4.83 7.48 1.34
CA GLY A 135 -5.87 8.09 0.52
C GLY A 135 -5.52 9.40 -0.17
N GLU A 136 -4.32 9.92 0.00
CA GLU A 136 -3.93 11.21 -0.58
C GLU A 136 -4.02 11.21 -2.10
N GLU A 137 -3.71 10.09 -2.77
CA GLU A 137 -3.82 9.98 -4.23
C GLU A 137 -5.28 10.03 -4.71
N PRO A 138 -6.22 9.18 -4.25
CA PRO A 138 -7.60 9.25 -4.72
C PRO A 138 -8.28 10.58 -4.39
N TYR A 139 -7.96 11.22 -3.27
CA TYR A 139 -8.49 12.55 -2.96
C TYR A 139 -7.86 13.64 -3.81
N THR A 140 -6.56 13.55 -4.13
CA THR A 140 -5.92 14.44 -5.13
C THR A 140 -6.62 14.32 -6.49
N LEU A 141 -6.87 13.09 -6.95
CA LEU A 141 -7.59 12.84 -8.20
C LEU A 141 -9.03 13.38 -8.15
N ALA A 142 -9.71 13.24 -7.01
CA ALA A 142 -11.07 13.78 -6.84
C ALA A 142 -11.09 15.31 -6.94
N MET A 143 -10.21 16.00 -6.23
CA MET A 143 -10.08 17.46 -6.29
C MET A 143 -9.77 17.93 -7.70
N PHE A 144 -8.83 17.26 -8.37
CA PHE A 144 -8.44 17.53 -9.73
C PHE A 144 -9.59 17.37 -10.73
N LEU A 145 -10.32 16.26 -10.67
CA LEU A 145 -11.47 16.02 -11.55
C LEU A 145 -12.65 16.95 -11.26
N MET A 146 -12.84 17.36 -10.03
CA MET A 146 -13.87 18.38 -9.68
C MET A 146 -13.54 19.75 -10.26
N GLU A 147 -12.27 20.14 -10.28
CA GLU A 147 -11.83 21.36 -10.94
C GLU A 147 -12.05 21.31 -12.45
N GLU A 148 -11.76 20.15 -13.09
CA GLU A 148 -11.99 19.95 -14.53
C GLU A 148 -13.46 19.84 -14.90
N LYS A 149 -14.35 19.53 -13.97
CA LYS A 149 -15.81 19.51 -14.19
C LYS A 149 -16.35 20.89 -14.56
N GLU A 150 -15.74 21.95 -14.10
CA GLU A 150 -16.16 23.33 -14.47
C GLU A 150 -15.64 23.74 -15.86
N LYS A 151 -14.75 22.95 -16.45
CA LYS A 151 -14.06 23.25 -17.72
C LYS A 151 -14.34 22.17 -18.79
N LEU A 152 -13.39 21.24 -18.92
CA LEU A 152 -13.34 20.21 -19.96
C LEU A 152 -14.40 19.12 -19.76
N LEU A 153 -14.72 18.78 -18.51
CA LEU A 153 -15.55 17.62 -18.17
C LEU A 153 -16.94 18.03 -17.69
N ARG A 154 -17.49 19.13 -18.23
CA ARG A 154 -18.85 19.58 -17.96
C ARG A 154 -19.84 18.47 -18.31
N ASP A 155 -20.80 18.21 -17.45
CA ASP A 155 -21.81 17.15 -17.58
C ASP A 155 -21.26 15.71 -17.48
N TRP A 156 -20.00 15.53 -17.10
CA TRP A 156 -19.45 14.22 -16.83
C TRP A 156 -19.73 13.75 -15.39
N THR A 157 -19.86 12.45 -15.26
CA THR A 157 -19.93 11.78 -13.94
C THR A 157 -18.62 11.07 -13.66
N PHE A 158 -18.17 11.10 -12.39
CA PHE A 158 -16.94 10.47 -11.95
C PHE A 158 -17.22 9.40 -10.90
N GLU A 159 -16.47 8.33 -10.99
CA GLU A 159 -16.43 7.28 -9.99
C GLU A 159 -14.96 6.96 -9.71
N ILE A 160 -14.51 7.17 -8.50
CA ILE A 160 -13.13 6.86 -8.09
C ILE A 160 -13.20 5.68 -7.12
N GLN A 161 -12.51 4.61 -7.48
CA GLN A 161 -12.31 3.44 -6.63
C GLN A 161 -10.86 3.45 -6.15
N ALA A 162 -10.66 3.30 -4.86
CA ALA A 162 -9.34 3.23 -4.24
C ALA A 162 -9.19 1.90 -3.50
N THR A 163 -8.04 1.26 -3.64
CA THR A 163 -7.73 0.00 -2.98
C THR A 163 -6.30 -0.01 -2.48
N ASP A 164 -6.08 -0.68 -1.36
CA ASP A 164 -4.75 -0.94 -0.82
C ASP A 164 -4.72 -2.32 -0.17
N LEU A 165 -3.52 -2.92 -0.08
CA LEU A 165 -3.30 -4.17 0.67
C LEU A 165 -3.30 -3.94 2.17
N ASN A 166 -3.02 -2.72 2.61
CA ASN A 166 -2.96 -2.33 4.01
C ASN A 166 -4.34 -1.84 4.48
N ASP A 167 -5.06 -2.70 5.18
CA ASP A 167 -6.39 -2.37 5.72
C ASP A 167 -6.33 -1.15 6.65
N ASN A 168 -5.27 -1.00 7.45
CA ASN A 168 -5.10 0.13 8.37
C ASN A 168 -4.95 1.45 7.60
N SER A 169 -4.32 1.42 6.43
CA SER A 169 -4.21 2.58 5.55
C SER A 169 -5.57 2.94 4.95
N VAL A 170 -6.32 1.95 4.49
CA VAL A 170 -7.68 2.16 3.95
C VAL A 170 -8.62 2.75 5.02
N GLU A 171 -8.55 2.26 6.26
CA GLU A 171 -9.35 2.81 7.36
C GLU A 171 -8.99 4.29 7.66
N LYS A 172 -7.72 4.67 7.54
CA LYS A 172 -7.29 6.07 7.66
C LYS A 172 -7.74 6.93 6.48
N ALA A 173 -7.81 6.34 5.27
CA ALA A 173 -8.27 7.04 4.07
C ALA A 173 -9.76 7.37 4.10
N ARG A 174 -10.60 6.51 4.69
CA ARG A 174 -12.07 6.62 4.68
C ARG A 174 -12.63 7.97 5.16
N PRO A 175 -12.14 8.56 6.26
CA PRO A 175 -12.66 9.85 6.73
C PRO A 175 -12.34 11.02 5.79
N GLY A 176 -11.32 10.91 4.95
CA GLY A 176 -10.88 11.99 4.05
C GLY A 176 -10.42 13.24 4.79
N ILE A 177 -9.83 13.08 5.98
CA ILE A 177 -9.36 14.18 6.82
C ILE A 177 -7.83 14.17 6.80
N TYR A 178 -7.26 15.22 6.25
CA TYR A 178 -5.81 15.41 6.16
C TYR A 178 -5.45 16.71 6.88
N GLY A 179 -4.45 16.63 7.76
CA GLY A 179 -3.89 17.80 8.44
C GLY A 179 -2.66 18.35 7.73
N ASP A 180 -2.24 19.53 8.11
CA ASP A 180 -0.99 20.18 7.70
C ASP A 180 0.23 19.45 8.30
#